data_c5c5c8ec0395b294e5f546213ca46ce8
#
_entry.id   c5c5c8ec0395b294e5f546213ca46ce8
#
_cell.length_a   1.000
_cell.length_b   1.000
_cell.length_c   1.000
_cell.angle_alpha   90.00
_cell.angle_beta   90.00
_cell.angle_gamma   90.00
#
_symmetry.space_group_name_H-M   'P 1'
#
loop_
_entity.id
_entity.type
_entity.pdbx_description
1 polymer ?
#
loop_
_entity_poly.entity_id
_entity_poly.type
_entity_poly.pdbx_seq_one_letter_code
_entity_poly.pdbx_strand_id
1 'polypeptide(L)'
;MQEFDVAGVGRFPTVRMRRNRHHRWTREMVAEQHLTVKDFIWPVFVHGGPEREVSVPSMPGVVRYSLDAVVDAVGHAVELGIPAIAIFPATDPSKKTTLAEEALNPDNLVCQALRSLKQAFGNDVGLLADVALDPYSSHGQDGIVRDGYVLNDETLEILLSLIHISEPTRLSW
;
A
#
# COMPACT_ATOMS: atom_id res chain seq x y z
N MET A 1 5.37 29.76 49.39
CA MET A 1 5.25 28.80 48.30
C MET A 1 5.72 27.47 48.86
N GLN A 2 4.80 26.57 49.21
CA GLN A 2 5.15 25.25 49.75
C GLN A 2 5.71 24.42 48.61
N GLU A 3 6.98 24.01 48.72
CA GLU A 3 7.55 22.99 47.86
C GLU A 3 6.76 21.69 48.03
N PHE A 4 6.10 21.24 46.99
CA PHE A 4 5.52 19.91 46.95
C PHE A 4 6.64 18.88 46.96
N ASP A 5 6.83 18.24 48.10
CA ASP A 5 7.73 17.09 48.18
C ASP A 5 7.14 15.92 47.38
N VAL A 6 7.66 15.68 46.20
CA VAL A 6 7.32 14.53 45.33
C VAL A 6 8.02 13.23 45.77
N ALA A 7 8.69 13.21 46.91
CA ALA A 7 9.41 12.03 47.41
C ALA A 7 8.48 10.85 47.78
N GLY A 8 7.16 11.06 47.87
CA GLY A 8 6.15 10.02 48.12
C GLY A 8 5.59 9.34 46.86
N VAL A 9 5.88 9.82 45.67
CA VAL A 9 5.38 9.21 44.43
C VAL A 9 6.33 8.08 44.01
N GLY A 10 5.88 6.84 44.15
CA GLY A 10 6.66 5.67 43.76
C GLY A 10 7.15 5.74 42.30
N ARG A 11 8.31 5.16 42.03
CA ARG A 11 8.92 5.18 40.70
C ARG A 11 8.52 3.96 39.89
N PHE A 12 8.48 4.10 38.54
CA PHE A 12 8.38 2.96 37.62
C PHE A 12 9.58 2.01 37.84
N PRO A 13 9.37 0.67 37.87
CA PRO A 13 8.12 -0.06 37.59
C PRO A 13 7.23 -0.34 38.81
N THR A 14 7.61 0.08 40.02
CA THR A 14 6.89 -0.20 41.25
C THR A 14 5.50 0.48 41.27
N VAL A 15 5.44 1.71 40.79
CA VAL A 15 4.19 2.45 40.58
C VAL A 15 3.94 2.66 39.10
N ARG A 16 2.76 2.27 38.66
CA ARG A 16 2.30 2.43 37.27
C ARG A 16 1.01 3.24 37.27
N MET A 17 1.07 4.41 36.65
CA MET A 17 -0.09 5.30 36.51
C MET A 17 -1.05 4.73 35.47
N ARG A 18 -2.09 4.00 35.95
CA ARG A 18 -3.05 3.33 35.04
C ARG A 18 -4.48 3.83 35.20
N ARG A 19 -4.74 4.83 36.00
CA ARG A 19 -6.11 5.34 36.27
C ARG A 19 -6.81 5.70 34.95
N ASN A 20 -6.14 6.41 34.08
CA ASN A 20 -6.71 6.85 32.80
C ASN A 20 -6.84 5.73 31.73
N ARG A 21 -6.34 4.52 32.04
CA ARG A 21 -6.47 3.36 31.16
C ARG A 21 -7.65 2.45 31.50
N HIS A 22 -8.26 2.64 32.70
CA HIS A 22 -9.26 1.71 33.19
C HIS A 22 -10.58 1.81 32.43
N HIS A 23 -11.16 3.00 32.30
CA HIS A 23 -12.44 3.22 31.66
C HIS A 23 -12.26 3.77 30.22
N ARG A 24 -13.23 3.47 29.33
CA ARG A 24 -13.22 3.96 27.96
C ARG A 24 -13.20 5.49 27.91
N TRP A 25 -14.09 6.14 28.64
CA TRP A 25 -14.21 7.60 28.69
C TRP A 25 -12.91 8.30 29.12
N THR A 26 -12.18 7.73 30.11
CA THR A 26 -10.89 8.31 30.52
C THR A 26 -9.81 8.16 29.45
N ARG A 27 -9.80 7.00 28.76
CA ARG A 27 -8.87 6.82 27.62
C ARG A 27 -9.16 7.81 26.49
N GLU A 28 -10.45 8.01 26.18
CA GLU A 28 -10.88 8.96 25.15
C GLU A 28 -10.52 10.41 25.50
N MET A 29 -10.69 10.80 26.78
CA MET A 29 -10.34 12.17 27.21
C MET A 29 -8.85 12.49 27.17
N VAL A 30 -7.97 11.49 27.33
CA VAL A 30 -6.51 11.68 27.34
C VAL A 30 -5.84 11.21 26.04
N ALA A 31 -6.62 10.85 25.04
CA ALA A 31 -6.10 10.42 23.76
C ALA A 31 -5.47 11.61 23.02
N GLU A 32 -4.19 11.50 22.71
CA GLU A 32 -3.43 12.51 21.94
C GLU A 32 -3.66 12.36 20.44
N GLN A 33 -4.09 11.17 20.00
CA GLN A 33 -4.32 10.85 18.60
C GLN A 33 -5.67 10.14 18.43
N HIS A 34 -6.32 10.42 17.32
CA HIS A 34 -7.58 9.80 16.93
C HIS A 34 -7.39 9.13 15.56
N LEU A 35 -7.60 7.81 15.52
CA LEU A 35 -7.61 7.07 14.26
C LEU A 35 -9.00 7.17 13.62
N THR A 36 -9.03 7.65 12.40
CA THR A 36 -10.24 7.76 11.57
C THR A 36 -10.06 6.99 10.27
N VAL A 37 -11.14 6.77 9.53
CA VAL A 37 -11.06 6.12 8.22
C VAL A 37 -10.17 6.90 7.23
N LYS A 38 -10.00 8.21 7.45
CA LYS A 38 -9.16 9.10 6.61
C LYS A 38 -7.67 8.88 6.79
N ASP A 39 -7.27 8.11 7.80
CA ASP A 39 -5.87 7.79 8.09
C ASP A 39 -5.43 6.49 7.40
N PHE A 40 -6.33 5.82 6.65
CA PHE A 40 -6.05 4.56 5.99
C PHE A 40 -5.67 4.72 4.52
N ILE A 41 -4.68 3.93 4.09
CA ILE A 41 -4.42 3.57 2.71
C ILE A 41 -4.72 2.08 2.59
N TRP A 42 -5.63 1.69 1.71
CA TRP A 42 -5.96 0.28 1.56
C TRP A 42 -5.11 -0.38 0.48
N PRO A 43 -4.24 -1.36 0.85
CA PRO A 43 -3.47 -2.11 -0.14
C PRO A 43 -4.37 -3.15 -0.83
N VAL A 44 -4.34 -3.19 -2.15
CA VAL A 44 -5.07 -4.17 -2.95
C VAL A 44 -4.13 -4.92 -3.89
N PHE A 45 -4.35 -6.21 -4.03
CA PHE A 45 -3.64 -7.03 -5.00
C PHE A 45 -4.49 -7.25 -6.24
N VAL A 46 -3.89 -7.07 -7.41
CA VAL A 46 -4.55 -7.32 -8.70
C VAL A 46 -3.88 -8.46 -9.44
N HIS A 47 -4.65 -9.24 -10.21
CA HIS A 47 -4.16 -10.32 -11.06
C HIS A 47 -4.83 -10.34 -12.43
N GLY A 48 -4.18 -10.95 -13.40
CA GLY A 48 -4.67 -11.04 -14.79
C GLY A 48 -5.40 -12.35 -15.13
N GLY A 49 -5.73 -13.18 -14.14
CA GLY A 49 -6.47 -14.44 -14.35
C GLY A 49 -7.97 -14.22 -14.59
N PRO A 50 -8.70 -15.30 -14.98
CA PRO A 50 -10.12 -15.21 -15.29
C PRO A 50 -11.03 -15.14 -14.07
N GLU A 51 -10.57 -15.59 -12.91
CA GLU A 51 -11.35 -15.56 -11.66
C GLU A 51 -11.48 -14.13 -11.17
N ARG A 52 -12.67 -13.78 -10.64
CA ARG A 52 -12.87 -12.44 -10.07
C ARG A 52 -12.01 -12.18 -8.84
N GLU A 53 -11.87 -13.21 -7.98
CA GLU A 53 -11.14 -13.14 -6.72
C GLU A 53 -10.35 -14.43 -6.50
N VAL A 54 -9.10 -14.30 -6.12
CA VAL A 54 -8.23 -15.41 -5.77
C VAL A 54 -7.67 -15.20 -4.36
N SER A 55 -7.98 -16.11 -3.44
CA SER A 55 -7.48 -16.04 -2.06
C SER A 55 -5.95 -16.10 -1.99
N VAL A 56 -5.37 -15.36 -1.06
CA VAL A 56 -3.94 -15.45 -0.73
C VAL A 56 -3.77 -16.41 0.46
N PRO A 57 -3.27 -17.64 0.25
CA PRO A 57 -3.25 -18.65 1.31
C PRO A 57 -2.46 -18.26 2.56
N SER A 58 -1.39 -17.47 2.39
CA SER A 58 -0.54 -16.98 3.47
C SER A 58 -1.13 -15.78 4.22
N MET A 59 -2.22 -15.18 3.73
CA MET A 59 -2.84 -13.98 4.29
C MET A 59 -4.35 -14.20 4.41
N PRO A 60 -4.84 -14.84 5.51
CA PRO A 60 -6.25 -15.14 5.68
C PRO A 60 -7.14 -13.89 5.56
N GLY A 61 -8.19 -13.98 4.72
CA GLY A 61 -9.10 -12.86 4.45
C GLY A 61 -8.62 -11.87 3.39
N VAL A 62 -7.42 -12.05 2.82
CA VAL A 62 -6.92 -11.25 1.71
C VAL A 62 -7.11 -11.98 0.39
N VAL A 63 -7.58 -11.26 -0.62
CA VAL A 63 -7.76 -11.76 -1.98
C VAL A 63 -7.01 -10.91 -2.99
N ARG A 64 -6.71 -11.51 -4.15
CA ARG A 64 -6.28 -10.81 -5.36
C ARG A 64 -7.50 -10.61 -6.23
N TYR A 65 -7.70 -9.42 -6.74
CA TYR A 65 -8.84 -9.05 -7.58
C TYR A 65 -8.46 -9.07 -9.06
N SER A 66 -9.38 -9.52 -9.91
CA SER A 66 -9.30 -9.22 -11.35
C SER A 66 -9.48 -7.71 -11.59
N LEU A 67 -9.15 -7.24 -12.81
CA LEU A 67 -9.30 -5.82 -13.15
C LEU A 67 -10.75 -5.31 -13.00
N ASP A 68 -11.73 -6.15 -13.29
CA ASP A 68 -13.15 -5.78 -13.11
C ASP A 68 -13.56 -5.82 -11.63
N ALA A 69 -13.11 -6.84 -10.89
CA ALA A 69 -13.46 -7.00 -9.49
C ALA A 69 -12.81 -5.92 -8.59
N VAL A 70 -11.62 -5.43 -8.94
CA VAL A 70 -10.95 -4.37 -8.15
C VAL A 70 -11.75 -3.06 -8.21
N VAL A 71 -12.44 -2.75 -9.31
CA VAL A 71 -13.29 -1.56 -9.42
C VAL A 71 -14.45 -1.63 -8.43
N ASP A 72 -15.13 -2.79 -8.35
CA ASP A 72 -16.22 -2.99 -7.40
C ASP A 72 -15.71 -2.90 -5.94
N ALA A 73 -14.59 -3.56 -5.65
CA ALA A 73 -13.99 -3.56 -4.31
C ALA A 73 -13.56 -2.15 -3.86
N VAL A 74 -12.94 -1.39 -4.75
CA VAL A 74 -12.56 0.01 -4.48
C VAL A 74 -13.78 0.91 -4.33
N GLY A 75 -14.86 0.67 -5.11
CA GLY A 75 -16.14 1.36 -4.93
C GLY A 75 -16.65 1.26 -3.49
N HIS A 76 -16.63 0.05 -2.94
CA HIS A 76 -17.01 -0.16 -1.54
C HIS A 76 -16.08 0.55 -0.55
N ALA A 77 -14.77 0.57 -0.80
CA ALA A 77 -13.82 1.29 0.04
C ALA A 77 -14.04 2.82 0.01
N VAL A 78 -14.40 3.37 -1.15
CA VAL A 78 -14.78 4.79 -1.32
C VAL A 78 -16.05 5.11 -0.53
N GLU A 79 -17.07 4.25 -0.59
CA GLU A 79 -18.31 4.38 0.20
C GLU A 79 -18.03 4.38 1.71
N LEU A 80 -17.06 3.59 2.18
CA LEU A 80 -16.60 3.59 3.57
C LEU A 80 -15.77 4.84 3.93
N GLY A 81 -15.38 5.66 2.96
CA GLY A 81 -14.62 6.89 3.15
C GLY A 81 -13.10 6.70 3.21
N ILE A 82 -12.57 5.58 2.72
CA ILE A 82 -11.13 5.36 2.60
C ILE A 82 -10.57 6.28 1.51
N PRO A 83 -9.59 7.16 1.81
CA PRO A 83 -9.17 8.21 0.90
C PRO A 83 -8.18 7.75 -0.18
N ALA A 84 -7.49 6.62 0.04
CA ALA A 84 -6.44 6.19 -0.89
C ALA A 84 -6.30 4.67 -0.97
N ILE A 85 -5.91 4.19 -2.15
CA ILE A 85 -5.71 2.79 -2.48
C ILE A 85 -4.27 2.60 -2.98
N ALA A 86 -3.56 1.62 -2.46
CA ALA A 86 -2.24 1.21 -2.95
C ALA A 86 -2.37 -0.08 -3.76
N ILE A 87 -1.87 -0.10 -4.99
CA ILE A 87 -2.09 -1.18 -5.97
C ILE A 87 -0.81 -2.01 -6.12
N PHE A 88 -0.92 -3.32 -5.92
CA PHE A 88 0.18 -4.28 -6.04
C PHE A 88 -0.18 -5.37 -7.06
N PRO A 89 0.69 -5.65 -8.05
CA PRO A 89 0.42 -6.66 -9.06
C PRO A 89 0.81 -8.05 -8.56
N ALA A 90 -0.04 -9.04 -8.80
CA ALA A 90 0.34 -10.44 -8.82
C ALA A 90 0.68 -10.83 -10.27
N THR A 91 1.87 -10.45 -10.71
CA THR A 91 2.34 -10.70 -12.07
C THR A 91 2.44 -12.19 -12.35
N ASP A 92 1.95 -12.62 -13.52
CA ASP A 92 2.07 -14.00 -13.98
C ASP A 92 3.55 -14.41 -14.01
N PRO A 93 3.91 -15.57 -13.42
CA PRO A 93 5.28 -16.06 -13.43
C PRO A 93 5.92 -16.15 -14.84
N SER A 94 5.13 -16.41 -15.89
CA SER A 94 5.60 -16.46 -17.28
C SER A 94 6.08 -15.10 -17.82
N LYS A 95 5.66 -13.99 -17.20
CA LYS A 95 6.06 -12.64 -17.57
C LYS A 95 7.22 -12.10 -16.73
N LYS A 96 7.63 -12.84 -15.71
CA LYS A 96 8.77 -12.46 -14.88
C LYS A 96 10.08 -12.86 -15.51
N THR A 97 11.00 -11.92 -15.64
CA THR A 97 12.31 -12.14 -16.25
C THR A 97 13.43 -11.62 -15.35
N THR A 98 14.68 -11.91 -15.66
CA THR A 98 15.83 -11.39 -14.91
C THR A 98 16.03 -9.88 -15.08
N LEU A 99 15.49 -9.31 -16.15
CA LEU A 99 15.58 -7.88 -16.45
C LEU A 99 14.27 -7.12 -16.17
N ALA A 100 13.24 -7.81 -15.65
CA ALA A 100 11.96 -7.22 -15.30
C ALA A 100 11.27 -6.42 -16.44
N GLU A 101 11.37 -6.88 -17.70
CA GLU A 101 10.88 -6.16 -18.88
C GLU A 101 9.38 -5.85 -18.85
N GLU A 102 8.58 -6.67 -18.15
CA GLU A 102 7.14 -6.38 -17.97
C GLU A 102 6.90 -5.05 -17.22
N ALA A 103 7.88 -4.59 -16.41
CA ALA A 103 7.81 -3.27 -15.79
C ALA A 103 7.81 -2.11 -16.79
N LEU A 104 8.39 -2.33 -17.99
CA LEU A 104 8.45 -1.34 -19.07
C LEU A 104 7.20 -1.37 -19.97
N ASN A 105 6.34 -2.36 -19.81
CA ASN A 105 5.12 -2.49 -20.59
C ASN A 105 4.06 -1.46 -20.10
N PRO A 106 3.65 -0.49 -20.93
CA PRO A 106 2.62 0.49 -20.56
C PRO A 106 1.24 -0.14 -20.32
N ASP A 107 1.05 -1.39 -20.74
CA ASP A 107 -0.15 -2.17 -20.50
C ASP A 107 0.08 -3.29 -19.47
N ASN A 108 1.08 -3.12 -18.59
CA ASN A 108 1.22 -4.00 -17.46
C ASN A 108 0.00 -3.92 -16.52
N LEU A 109 -0.13 -4.90 -15.66
CA LEU A 109 -1.33 -5.07 -14.83
C LEU A 109 -1.62 -3.86 -13.91
N VAL A 110 -0.59 -3.22 -13.35
CA VAL A 110 -0.76 -2.01 -12.51
C VAL A 110 -1.27 -0.84 -13.34
N CYS A 111 -0.68 -0.60 -14.52
CA CYS A 111 -1.10 0.48 -15.41
C CYS A 111 -2.57 0.29 -15.88
N GLN A 112 -2.97 -0.95 -16.15
CA GLN A 112 -4.36 -1.25 -16.49
C GLN A 112 -5.30 -0.98 -15.30
N ALA A 113 -4.95 -1.45 -14.09
CA ALA A 113 -5.74 -1.21 -12.88
C ALA A 113 -5.88 0.29 -12.57
N LEU A 114 -4.77 1.05 -12.64
CA LEU A 114 -4.76 2.49 -12.44
C LEU A 114 -5.71 3.21 -13.41
N ARG A 115 -5.66 2.86 -14.71
CA ARG A 115 -6.55 3.45 -15.72
C ARG A 115 -8.02 3.15 -15.44
N SER A 116 -8.35 1.89 -15.11
CA SER A 116 -9.71 1.47 -14.79
C SER A 116 -10.27 2.18 -13.56
N LEU A 117 -9.46 2.25 -12.48
CA LEU A 117 -9.85 2.95 -11.25
C LEU A 117 -9.95 4.46 -11.45
N LYS A 118 -9.02 5.06 -12.20
CA LYS A 118 -9.08 6.49 -12.52
C LYS A 118 -10.30 6.86 -13.37
N GLN A 119 -10.66 5.99 -14.31
CA GLN A 119 -11.88 6.16 -15.12
C GLN A 119 -13.15 6.04 -14.26
N ALA A 120 -13.18 5.12 -13.30
CA ALA A 120 -14.34 4.87 -12.46
C ALA A 120 -14.55 5.96 -11.38
N PHE A 121 -13.47 6.41 -10.73
CA PHE A 121 -13.57 7.25 -9.52
C PHE A 121 -12.98 8.65 -9.69
N GLY A 122 -12.30 8.97 -10.79
CA GLY A 122 -11.77 10.31 -11.02
C GLY A 122 -10.82 10.75 -9.90
N ASN A 123 -11.22 11.79 -9.17
CA ASN A 123 -10.47 12.37 -8.05
C ASN A 123 -11.07 12.05 -6.68
N ASP A 124 -12.06 11.15 -6.62
CA ASP A 124 -12.73 10.81 -5.35
C ASP A 124 -11.86 9.90 -4.46
N VAL A 125 -10.84 9.25 -5.04
CA VAL A 125 -9.88 8.43 -4.32
C VAL A 125 -8.46 8.64 -4.84
N GLY A 126 -7.49 8.68 -3.93
CA GLY A 126 -6.06 8.68 -4.26
C GLY A 126 -5.61 7.29 -4.71
N LEU A 127 -4.85 7.23 -5.80
CA LEU A 127 -4.27 5.97 -6.31
C LEU A 127 -2.75 6.02 -6.14
N LEU A 128 -2.19 5.01 -5.48
CA LEU A 128 -0.76 4.82 -5.29
C LEU A 128 -0.32 3.60 -6.10
N ALA A 129 0.69 3.78 -6.94
CA ALA A 129 1.40 2.69 -7.58
C ALA A 129 2.74 2.47 -6.88
N ASP A 130 3.08 1.22 -6.65
CA ASP A 130 4.41 0.87 -6.19
C ASP A 130 5.38 0.86 -7.37
N VAL A 131 6.44 1.67 -7.26
CA VAL A 131 7.51 1.74 -8.27
C VAL A 131 8.63 0.80 -7.84
N ALA A 132 8.43 -0.49 -8.04
CA ALA A 132 9.30 -1.57 -7.61
C ALA A 132 9.46 -2.60 -8.74
N LEU A 133 10.58 -3.33 -8.79
CA LEU A 133 10.87 -4.33 -9.82
C LEU A 133 10.67 -5.78 -9.35
N ASP A 134 10.60 -6.03 -8.05
CA ASP A 134 10.37 -7.38 -7.50
C ASP A 134 9.08 -8.05 -8.02
N PRO A 135 7.97 -7.34 -8.30
CA PRO A 135 6.80 -7.96 -8.91
C PRO A 135 7.04 -8.50 -10.33
N TYR A 136 8.05 -7.99 -11.03
CA TYR A 136 8.35 -8.29 -12.43
C TYR A 136 9.63 -9.11 -12.61
N SER A 137 10.49 -9.17 -11.60
CA SER A 137 11.74 -9.93 -11.65
C SER A 137 11.52 -11.41 -11.31
N SER A 138 12.26 -12.31 -11.99
CA SER A 138 12.20 -13.76 -11.75
C SER A 138 12.93 -14.18 -10.48
N HIS A 139 13.87 -13.37 -10.01
CA HIS A 139 14.65 -13.61 -8.79
C HIS A 139 14.07 -12.91 -7.55
N GLY A 140 13.01 -12.08 -7.72
CA GLY A 140 12.31 -11.42 -6.61
C GLY A 140 13.08 -10.29 -5.93
N GLN A 141 14.18 -9.80 -6.53
CA GLN A 141 14.90 -8.62 -6.06
C GLN A 141 14.31 -7.36 -6.70
N ASP A 142 14.34 -6.27 -5.96
CA ASP A 142 13.88 -4.95 -6.42
C ASP A 142 15.01 -4.20 -7.14
N GLY A 143 15.45 -4.76 -8.25
CA GLY A 143 16.49 -4.20 -9.11
C GLY A 143 17.08 -5.25 -10.05
N ILE A 144 17.90 -4.77 -11.00
CA ILE A 144 18.62 -5.62 -11.94
C ILE A 144 19.80 -6.28 -11.23
N VAL A 145 19.88 -7.60 -11.30
CA VAL A 145 20.92 -8.38 -10.62
C VAL A 145 21.90 -8.92 -11.65
N ARG A 146 23.20 -8.70 -11.41
CA ARG A 146 24.31 -9.32 -12.14
C ARG A 146 25.38 -9.76 -11.16
N ASP A 147 25.86 -10.99 -11.29
CA ASP A 147 26.89 -11.59 -10.42
C ASP A 147 26.60 -11.49 -8.91
N GLY A 148 25.31 -11.58 -8.53
CA GLY A 148 24.85 -11.46 -7.15
C GLY A 148 24.73 -10.04 -6.60
N TYR A 149 24.96 -9.01 -7.42
CA TYR A 149 24.83 -7.60 -7.05
C TYR A 149 23.64 -6.95 -7.75
N VAL A 150 22.93 -6.07 -7.02
CA VAL A 150 21.92 -5.18 -7.61
C VAL A 150 22.65 -4.00 -8.26
N LEU A 151 22.41 -3.79 -9.55
CA LEU A 151 23.03 -2.74 -10.35
C LEU A 151 22.21 -1.46 -10.23
N ASN A 152 22.70 -0.49 -9.46
CA ASN A 152 21.96 0.72 -9.16
C ASN A 152 21.59 1.54 -10.41
N ASP A 153 22.56 1.84 -11.26
CA ASP A 153 22.35 2.75 -12.38
C ASP A 153 21.43 2.15 -13.46
N GLU A 154 21.61 0.87 -13.78
CA GLU A 154 20.73 0.16 -14.72
C GLU A 154 19.31 0.01 -14.15
N THR A 155 19.16 -0.18 -12.84
CA THR A 155 17.86 -0.26 -12.16
C THR A 155 17.12 1.07 -12.23
N LEU A 156 17.80 2.20 -12.02
CA LEU A 156 17.20 3.53 -12.05
C LEU A 156 16.55 3.87 -13.39
N GLU A 157 17.15 3.47 -14.51
CA GLU A 157 16.57 3.70 -15.84
C GLU A 157 15.19 3.02 -15.98
N ILE A 158 15.07 1.79 -15.47
CA ILE A 158 13.81 1.04 -15.51
C ILE A 158 12.78 1.63 -14.56
N LEU A 159 13.18 1.99 -13.34
CA LEU A 159 12.28 2.61 -12.36
C LEU A 159 11.76 3.97 -12.86
N LEU A 160 12.59 4.79 -13.49
CA LEU A 160 12.17 6.05 -14.10
C LEU A 160 11.15 5.82 -15.24
N SER A 161 11.36 4.79 -16.07
CA SER A 161 10.39 4.41 -17.09
C SER A 161 9.06 3.98 -16.45
N LEU A 162 9.11 3.15 -15.41
CA LEU A 162 7.92 2.68 -14.68
C LEU A 162 7.12 3.86 -14.09
N ILE A 163 7.79 4.86 -13.51
CA ILE A 163 7.15 6.09 -13.04
C ILE A 163 6.37 6.76 -14.18
N HIS A 164 7.02 6.96 -15.33
CA HIS A 164 6.41 7.68 -16.45
C HIS A 164 5.19 6.95 -17.03
N ILE A 165 5.23 5.61 -17.14
CA ILE A 165 4.11 4.85 -17.69
C ILE A 165 2.97 4.63 -16.69
N SER A 166 3.25 4.68 -15.38
CA SER A 166 2.25 4.55 -14.32
C SER A 166 1.59 5.88 -13.93
N GLU A 167 2.12 7.03 -14.40
CA GLU A 167 1.47 8.34 -14.31
C GLU A 167 0.50 8.56 -15.49
N PRO A 168 -0.72 8.01 -15.50
CA PRO A 168 -1.59 8.09 -16.67
C PRO A 168 -2.19 9.48 -16.90
N THR A 169 -1.87 10.46 -16.06
CA THR A 169 -2.50 11.77 -16.13
C THR A 169 -1.55 12.89 -15.69
N ARG A 170 -0.52 13.18 -16.46
CA ARG A 170 -0.19 14.58 -16.59
C ARG A 170 -1.37 15.23 -17.34
N LEU A 171 -2.32 15.74 -16.59
CA LEU A 171 -3.15 16.79 -17.10
C LEU A 171 -2.20 17.88 -17.58
N SER A 172 -2.10 18.05 -18.89
CA SER A 172 -1.50 19.24 -19.46
C SER A 172 -2.24 20.43 -18.84
N TRP A 173 -1.55 21.16 -18.00
CA TRP A 173 -1.97 22.48 -17.51
C TRP A 173 -1.99 23.45 -18.67
#